data_0c6d309b7e6301a4c99bf58a5a9e77fa
#
_entry.id   0c6d309b7e6301a4c99bf58a5a9e77fa
#
_cell.length_a   1.000
_cell.length_b   1.000
_cell.length_c   1.000
_cell.angle_alpha   90.00
_cell.angle_beta   90.00
_cell.angle_gamma   90.00
#
_symmetry.space_group_name_H-M   'P 1'
#
loop_
_entity.id
_entity.type
_entity.pdbx_description
1 polymer ?
#
loop_
_entity_poly.entity_id
_entity_poly.type
_entity_poly.pdbx_seq_one_letter_code
_entity_poly.pdbx_strand_id
1 'polypeptide(L)'
;MLVEKNITFYSNCEHHFVPIYGKVHVAYISSGKVIGLSKINRIVDYFARRPQVQERLTNQIGNDLKEILGTEDVAVIIDAKHLCVSSRGIKDETSSTTTSFYSGKFKNDNTKKEFHHYLNS
;
A
#
# COMPACT_ATOMS: atom_id res chain seq x y z
N MET A 1 -10.89 13.92 1.76
CA MET A 1 -9.78 13.00 1.41
C MET A 1 -10.04 12.33 0.08
N LEU A 2 -9.00 12.06 -0.67
CA LEU A 2 -9.09 11.25 -1.89
C LEU A 2 -8.62 9.84 -1.55
N VAL A 3 -9.36 8.84 -2.01
CA VAL A 3 -9.00 7.43 -1.79
C VAL A 3 -8.97 6.73 -3.14
N GLU A 4 -7.85 6.07 -3.45
CA GLU A 4 -7.75 5.13 -4.55
C GLU A 4 -7.53 3.75 -3.96
N LYS A 5 -8.44 2.83 -4.26
CA LYS A 5 -8.43 1.50 -3.66
C LYS A 5 -8.33 0.40 -4.71
N ASN A 6 -7.91 -0.77 -4.25
CA ASN A 6 -7.80 -1.97 -5.09
C ASN A 6 -6.79 -1.85 -6.23
N ILE A 7 -5.69 -1.14 -6.00
CA ILE A 7 -4.58 -1.09 -6.95
C ILE A 7 -3.88 -2.44 -6.92
N THR A 8 -3.94 -3.18 -8.02
CA THR A 8 -3.27 -4.47 -8.12
C THR A 8 -1.76 -4.28 -8.22
N PHE A 9 -1.01 -5.09 -7.50
CA PHE A 9 0.44 -5.10 -7.61
C PHE A 9 0.99 -6.51 -7.58
N TYR A 10 2.18 -6.66 -8.16
CA TYR A 10 2.97 -7.89 -8.12
C TYR A 10 4.40 -7.53 -7.74
N SER A 11 4.98 -8.31 -6.85
CA SER A 11 6.36 -8.13 -6.42
C SER A 11 7.00 -9.50 -6.15
N ASN A 12 8.23 -9.49 -5.69
CA ASN A 12 8.93 -10.70 -5.28
C ASN A 12 9.47 -10.52 -3.87
N CYS A 13 9.31 -11.56 -3.05
CA CYS A 13 9.85 -11.60 -1.71
C CYS A 13 11.38 -11.57 -1.78
N GLU A 14 12.00 -10.64 -1.05
CA GLU A 14 13.46 -10.46 -1.04
C GLU A 14 14.21 -11.72 -0.58
N HIS A 15 13.64 -12.44 0.40
CA HIS A 15 14.30 -13.58 1.01
C HIS A 15 14.25 -14.85 0.16
N HIS A 16 13.18 -15.06 -0.59
CA HIS A 16 12.93 -16.32 -1.27
C HIS A 16 12.66 -16.18 -2.76
N PHE A 17 12.61 -14.97 -3.27
CA PHE A 17 12.28 -14.65 -4.67
C PHE A 17 10.97 -15.26 -5.16
N VAL A 18 10.02 -15.48 -4.26
CA VAL A 18 8.68 -15.95 -4.63
C VAL A 18 7.72 -14.77 -4.67
N PRO A 19 6.69 -14.85 -5.54
CA PRO A 19 5.78 -13.73 -5.75
C PRO A 19 5.03 -13.30 -4.49
N ILE A 20 4.89 -11.98 -4.36
CA ILE A 20 3.96 -11.31 -3.49
C ILE A 20 2.96 -10.62 -4.40
N TYR A 21 1.68 -10.76 -4.14
CA TYR A 21 0.66 -10.09 -4.94
C TYR A 21 -0.53 -9.71 -4.09
N GLY A 22 -1.20 -8.67 -4.50
CA GLY A 22 -2.38 -8.21 -3.76
C GLY A 22 -2.85 -6.85 -4.21
N LYS A 23 -3.37 -6.11 -3.23
CA LYS A 23 -3.98 -4.81 -3.46
C LYS A 23 -3.33 -3.75 -2.58
N VAL A 24 -3.15 -2.58 -3.16
CA VAL A 24 -2.71 -1.38 -2.45
C VAL A 24 -3.87 -0.39 -2.41
N HIS A 25 -4.08 0.19 -1.24
CA HIS A 25 -5.07 1.25 -1.05
C HIS A 25 -4.35 2.49 -0.57
N VAL A 26 -4.62 3.62 -1.20
CA VAL A 26 -3.95 4.88 -0.92
C VAL A 26 -4.98 5.94 -0.60
N ALA A 27 -4.70 6.77 0.39
CA ALA A 27 -5.49 7.96 0.68
C ALA A 27 -4.59 9.14 0.94
N TYR A 28 -5.04 10.33 0.57
CA TYR A 28 -4.35 11.55 0.96
C TYR A 28 -5.33 12.70 1.12
N ILE A 29 -4.90 13.69 1.91
CA ILE A 29 -5.61 14.95 2.07
C ILE A 29 -4.74 16.00 1.39
N SER A 30 -5.26 16.64 0.36
CA SER A 30 -4.50 17.58 -0.46
C SER A 30 -4.11 18.83 0.32
N SER A 31 -2.88 19.29 0.09
CA SER A 31 -2.41 20.61 0.55
C SER A 31 -2.44 21.64 -0.59
N GLY A 32 -3.17 21.35 -1.66
CA GLY A 32 -3.26 22.20 -2.85
C GLY A 32 -2.76 21.53 -4.12
N LYS A 33 -2.00 20.45 -4.00
CA LYS A 33 -1.56 19.65 -5.14
C LYS A 33 -2.44 18.42 -5.29
N VAL A 34 -2.74 18.07 -6.54
CA VAL A 34 -3.38 16.79 -6.88
C VAL A 34 -2.54 16.12 -7.94
N ILE A 35 -2.53 14.79 -7.93
CA ILE A 35 -1.86 14.00 -8.97
C ILE A 35 -2.88 13.10 -9.65
N GLY A 36 -2.60 12.76 -10.90
CA GLY A 36 -3.44 11.83 -11.64
C GLY A 36 -3.42 10.44 -11.00
N LEU A 37 -4.54 9.73 -11.08
CA LEU A 37 -4.66 8.38 -10.52
C LEU A 37 -3.65 7.42 -11.15
N SER A 38 -3.36 7.59 -12.45
CA SER A 38 -2.34 6.78 -13.14
C SER A 38 -0.94 6.99 -12.56
N LYS A 39 -0.66 8.17 -12.02
CA LYS A 39 0.63 8.45 -11.35
C LYS A 39 0.77 7.63 -10.07
N ILE A 40 -0.30 7.52 -9.30
CA ILE A 40 -0.31 6.70 -8.09
C ILE A 40 -0.04 5.24 -8.46
N ASN A 41 -0.68 4.73 -9.50
CA ASN A 41 -0.44 3.36 -9.97
C ASN A 41 1.02 3.14 -10.39
N ARG A 42 1.63 4.13 -11.03
CA ARG A 42 3.04 4.05 -11.43
C ARG A 42 3.98 4.03 -10.24
N ILE A 43 3.68 4.78 -9.19
CA ILE A 43 4.49 4.78 -7.97
C ILE A 43 4.45 3.41 -7.31
N VAL A 44 3.28 2.81 -7.20
CA VAL A 44 3.11 1.47 -6.66
C VAL A 44 3.92 0.46 -7.49
N ASP A 45 3.78 0.49 -8.80
CA ASP A 45 4.47 -0.43 -9.71
C ASP A 45 5.99 -0.25 -9.64
N TYR A 46 6.46 1.00 -9.58
CA TYR A 46 7.88 1.31 -9.50
C TYR A 46 8.55 0.62 -8.31
N PHE A 47 7.96 0.72 -7.12
CA PHE A 47 8.54 0.11 -5.94
C PHE A 47 8.29 -1.40 -5.89
N ALA A 48 7.17 -1.87 -6.42
CA ALA A 48 6.83 -3.28 -6.42
C ALA A 48 7.72 -4.13 -7.33
N ARG A 49 8.31 -3.54 -8.36
CA ARG A 49 9.19 -4.26 -9.30
C ARG A 49 10.50 -4.73 -8.69
N ARG A 50 10.89 -4.19 -7.53
CA ARG A 50 12.10 -4.57 -6.83
C ARG A 50 11.80 -5.74 -5.90
N PRO A 51 12.79 -6.60 -5.59
CA PRO A 51 12.63 -7.54 -4.50
C PRO A 51 12.26 -6.79 -3.22
N GLN A 52 11.21 -7.21 -2.53
CA GLN A 52 10.61 -6.42 -1.46
C GLN A 52 10.37 -7.22 -0.18
N VAL A 53 10.34 -6.48 0.92
CA VAL A 53 9.67 -6.85 2.15
C VAL A 53 8.42 -5.98 2.21
N GLN A 54 7.27 -6.54 2.55
CA GLN A 54 5.99 -5.83 2.45
C GLN A 54 5.95 -4.56 3.29
N GLU A 55 6.50 -4.57 4.49
CA GLU A 55 6.56 -3.39 5.36
C GLU A 55 7.37 -2.26 4.71
N ARG A 56 8.50 -2.61 4.09
CA ARG A 56 9.32 -1.62 3.39
C ARG A 56 8.60 -1.04 2.18
N LEU A 57 7.92 -1.88 1.41
CA LEU A 57 7.15 -1.45 0.25
C LEU A 57 6.09 -0.41 0.67
N THR A 58 5.37 -0.69 1.74
CA THR A 58 4.35 0.20 2.28
C THR A 58 4.93 1.57 2.64
N ASN A 59 6.06 1.57 3.33
CA ASN A 59 6.73 2.80 3.77
C ASN A 59 7.30 3.59 2.58
N GLN A 60 7.87 2.90 1.60
CA GLN A 60 8.42 3.55 0.41
C GLN A 60 7.32 4.26 -0.39
N ILE A 61 6.19 3.61 -0.59
CA ILE A 61 5.05 4.21 -1.29
C ILE A 61 4.55 5.43 -0.51
N GLY A 62 4.35 5.30 0.80
CA GLY A 62 3.85 6.37 1.65
C GLY A 62 4.77 7.59 1.64
N ASN A 63 6.06 7.38 1.81
CA ASN A 63 7.04 8.48 1.85
C ASN A 63 7.17 9.18 0.49
N ASP A 64 7.13 8.43 -0.61
CA ASP A 64 7.21 9.01 -1.94
C ASP A 64 5.97 9.87 -2.26
N LEU A 65 4.80 9.41 -1.85
CA LEU A 65 3.56 10.17 -2.01
C LEU A 65 3.59 11.47 -1.19
N LYS A 66 4.10 11.43 0.03
CA LYS A 66 4.28 12.64 0.85
C LYS A 66 5.12 13.67 0.13
N GLU A 67 6.22 13.24 -0.45
CA GLU A 67 7.15 14.13 -1.14
C GLU A 67 6.53 14.72 -2.41
N ILE A 68 5.94 13.88 -3.24
CA ILE A 68 5.35 14.31 -4.53
C ILE A 68 4.16 15.23 -4.31
N LEU A 69 3.30 14.93 -3.34
CA LEU A 69 2.10 15.70 -3.04
C LEU A 69 2.37 16.93 -2.17
N GLY A 70 3.53 17.00 -1.53
CA GLY A 70 3.84 18.09 -0.61
C GLY A 70 2.90 18.12 0.58
N THR A 71 2.46 16.98 1.06
CA THR A 71 1.57 16.87 2.22
C THR A 71 2.09 15.82 3.18
N GLU A 72 1.82 16.02 4.48
CA GLU A 72 2.08 15.00 5.49
C GLU A 72 0.91 14.02 5.65
N ASP A 73 -0.24 14.32 5.03
CA ASP A 73 -1.49 13.61 5.28
C ASP A 73 -1.68 12.52 4.24
N VAL A 74 -1.00 11.39 4.45
CA VAL A 74 -1.00 10.24 3.54
C VAL A 74 -1.22 8.96 4.34
N ALA A 75 -1.98 8.04 3.75
CA ALA A 75 -2.15 6.69 4.26
C ALA A 75 -1.99 5.67 3.14
N VAL A 76 -1.37 4.55 3.46
CA VAL A 76 -1.22 3.41 2.55
C VAL A 76 -1.54 2.14 3.30
N ILE A 77 -2.36 1.28 2.71
CA ILE A 77 -2.64 -0.06 3.23
C ILE A 77 -2.36 -1.04 2.10
N ILE A 78 -1.58 -2.07 2.40
CA ILE A 78 -1.32 -3.18 1.47
C ILE A 78 -1.90 -4.45 2.07
N ASP A 79 -2.72 -5.13 1.29
CA ASP A 79 -3.25 -6.44 1.63
C ASP A 79 -2.76 -7.43 0.58
N ALA A 80 -1.92 -8.37 0.98
CA ALA A 80 -1.19 -9.19 0.04
C ALA A 80 -1.08 -10.65 0.49
N LYS A 81 -0.88 -11.50 -0.51
CA LYS A 81 -0.55 -12.92 -0.32
C LYS A 81 0.89 -13.14 -0.73
N HIS A 82 1.58 -13.96 0.06
CA HIS A 82 2.96 -14.34 -0.19
C HIS A 82 2.98 -15.81 -0.57
N LEU A 83 3.34 -16.11 -1.82
CA LEU A 83 3.45 -17.49 -2.26
C LEU A 83 4.55 -18.26 -1.54
N CYS A 84 5.51 -17.55 -0.93
CA CYS A 84 6.53 -18.20 -0.10
C CYS A 84 5.92 -18.90 1.12
N VAL A 85 4.80 -18.40 1.63
CA VAL A 85 4.08 -19.04 2.74
C VAL A 85 3.28 -20.22 2.23
N SER A 86 2.55 -20.07 1.11
CA SER A 86 1.67 -21.12 0.58
C SER A 86 2.42 -22.22 -0.13
N SER A 87 3.58 -21.96 -0.74
CA SER A 87 4.31 -22.94 -1.57
C SER A 87 5.34 -23.78 -0.82
N ARG A 88 5.68 -23.45 0.43
CA ARG A 88 6.73 -24.12 1.20
C ARG A 88 6.21 -25.09 2.26
N GLY A 89 5.13 -25.77 1.98
CA GLY A 89 4.60 -26.77 2.89
C GLY A 89 3.64 -26.24 3.94
N ILE A 90 3.54 -24.93 4.14
CA ILE A 90 2.51 -24.29 4.94
C ILE A 90 1.34 -24.04 4.00
N LYS A 91 0.55 -25.02 3.72
CA LYS A 91 -0.52 -24.97 2.72
C LYS A 91 -1.72 -24.12 3.16
N ASP A 92 -1.48 -22.85 3.46
CA ASP A 92 -2.52 -21.91 3.82
C ASP A 92 -2.73 -20.92 2.70
N GLU A 93 -3.67 -21.22 1.80
CA GLU A 93 -4.02 -20.37 0.66
C GLU A 93 -4.97 -19.24 1.04
N THR A 94 -5.49 -19.24 2.26
CA THR A 94 -6.46 -18.25 2.72
C THR A 94 -5.83 -17.10 3.49
N SER A 95 -4.60 -17.26 3.98
CA SER A 95 -3.96 -16.22 4.75
C SER A 95 -3.50 -15.06 3.88
N SER A 96 -3.59 -13.87 4.43
CA SER A 96 -3.08 -12.65 3.82
C SER A 96 -2.37 -11.82 4.89
N THR A 97 -1.50 -10.93 4.44
CA THR A 97 -0.77 -10.02 5.32
C THR A 97 -1.18 -8.60 5.00
N THR A 98 -1.56 -7.86 6.03
CA THR A 98 -1.93 -6.45 5.88
C THR A 98 -0.89 -5.58 6.57
N THR A 99 -0.37 -4.60 5.84
CA THR A 99 0.57 -3.61 6.36
C THR A 99 0.03 -2.22 6.10
N SER A 100 0.40 -1.26 6.96
CA SER A 100 -0.13 0.09 6.87
C SER A 100 0.95 1.13 7.10
N PHE A 101 0.73 2.29 6.52
CA PHE A 101 1.51 3.51 6.72
C PHE A 101 0.52 4.64 6.97
N TYR A 102 0.68 5.34 8.08
CA TYR A 102 -0.16 6.48 8.41
C TYR A 102 0.71 7.67 8.76
N SER A 103 0.39 8.83 8.20
CA SER A 103 1.17 10.04 8.36
C SER A 103 0.23 11.25 8.52
N GLY A 104 0.68 12.26 9.25
CA GLY A 104 -0.08 13.48 9.46
C GLY A 104 -1.43 13.23 10.11
N LYS A 105 -2.49 13.75 9.51
CA LYS A 105 -3.87 13.61 10.03
C LYS A 105 -4.34 12.16 10.09
N PHE A 106 -3.74 11.26 9.31
CA PHE A 106 -4.11 9.85 9.34
C PHE A 106 -3.65 9.14 10.63
N LYS A 107 -2.85 9.78 11.45
CA LYS A 107 -2.55 9.28 12.80
C LYS A 107 -3.73 9.47 13.75
N ASN A 108 -4.69 10.31 13.38
CA ASN A 108 -5.91 10.54 14.15
C ASN A 108 -6.91 9.41 13.89
N ASP A 109 -7.53 8.88 14.95
CA ASP A 109 -8.44 7.75 14.85
C ASP A 109 -9.66 8.04 13.98
N ASN A 110 -10.21 9.24 14.03
CA ASN A 110 -11.37 9.60 13.22
C ASN A 110 -11.04 9.60 11.73
N THR A 111 -9.87 10.09 11.36
CA THR A 111 -9.41 10.11 9.97
C THR A 111 -9.14 8.70 9.47
N LYS A 112 -8.54 7.85 10.31
CA LYS A 112 -8.36 6.43 9.97
C LYS A 112 -9.69 5.73 9.75
N LYS A 113 -10.68 5.99 10.61
CA LYS A 113 -12.01 5.39 10.48
C LYS A 113 -12.68 5.80 9.16
N GLU A 114 -12.54 7.06 8.76
CA GLU A 114 -13.08 7.54 7.49
C GLU A 114 -12.44 6.78 6.33
N PHE A 115 -11.12 6.65 6.34
CA PHE A 115 -10.40 5.88 5.31
C PHE A 115 -10.89 4.44 5.26
N HIS A 116 -10.94 3.77 6.42
CA HIS A 116 -11.41 2.38 6.49
C HIS A 116 -12.86 2.23 6.02
N HIS A 117 -13.71 3.22 6.29
CA HIS A 117 -15.08 3.22 5.79
C HIS A 117 -15.11 3.19 4.26
N TYR A 118 -14.29 4.01 3.60
CA TYR A 118 -14.21 4.01 2.14
C TYR A 118 -13.67 2.70 1.58
N LEU A 119 -12.78 2.03 2.29
CA LEU A 119 -12.25 0.73 1.85
C LEU A 119 -13.32 -0.35 1.85
N ASN A 120 -14.31 -0.24 2.72
CA ASN A 120 -15.36 -1.24 2.88
C ASN A 120 -16.63 -0.91 2.11
N SER A 121 -16.63 0.12 1.32
CA SER A 121 -17.81 0.53 0.55
C SER A 121 -17.83 -0.01 -0.88
#